data_36eadc1d313710b7d37e05b5fd686543
#
_entry.id   36eadc1d313710b7d37e05b5fd686543
#
_cell.length_a   1.000
_cell.length_b   1.000
_cell.length_c   1.000
_cell.angle_alpha   90.00
_cell.angle_beta   90.00
_cell.angle_gamma   90.00
#
_symmetry.space_group_name_H-M   'P 1'
#
loop_
_entity.id
_entity.type
_entity.pdbx_description
1 polymer ?
#
loop_
_entity_poly.entity_id
_entity_poly.type
_entity_poly.pdbx_seq_one_letter_code
_entity_poly.pdbx_strand_id
1 'polypeptide(L)'
;MKEKDVIPRIELLLDEIDAVISALNEEGARLFSEGKYDQARALLNKVEGITGFRGKVLCLKDDWKSLRVPAVVKGTLKDKGDAGARVRSNPLKPGLKTPPDAFRYPILEALDRLEGAGRVRDVFRIVEEIMADQLNIYDYQPLPSDPNSVRWKNTVSWERYNMVQDGLLSDDSLRGVWEITDAGRQALKHAKNNPDMQRKLFGGE
;
A
#
# COMPACT_ATOMS: atom_id res chain seq x y z
N MET A 1 -19.48 -24.41 -8.53
CA MET A 1 -18.80 -23.14 -8.79
C MET A 1 -17.34 -23.48 -9.06
N LYS A 2 -16.83 -23.22 -10.26
CA LYS A 2 -15.46 -23.65 -10.61
C LYS A 2 -14.50 -22.54 -10.22
N GLU A 3 -13.34 -22.90 -9.65
CA GLU A 3 -12.25 -22.00 -9.26
C GLU A 3 -11.82 -21.02 -10.39
N LYS A 4 -12.03 -21.42 -11.64
CA LYS A 4 -11.76 -20.61 -12.84
C LYS A 4 -12.64 -19.37 -12.98
N ASP A 5 -13.76 -19.31 -12.27
CA ASP A 5 -14.77 -18.24 -12.43
C ASP A 5 -14.57 -17.08 -11.43
N VAL A 6 -13.60 -17.18 -10.52
CA VAL A 6 -13.41 -16.17 -9.46
C VAL A 6 -12.78 -14.88 -10.02
N ILE A 7 -11.72 -15.00 -10.82
CA ILE A 7 -11.04 -13.82 -11.38
C ILE A 7 -11.98 -12.97 -12.26
N PRO A 8 -12.71 -13.56 -13.24
CA PRO A 8 -13.67 -12.77 -14.03
C PRO A 8 -14.74 -12.08 -13.19
N ARG A 9 -15.17 -12.67 -12.07
CA ARG A 9 -16.13 -12.05 -11.16
C ARG A 9 -15.54 -10.89 -10.37
N ILE A 10 -14.27 -11.00 -9.97
CA ILE A 10 -13.56 -9.87 -9.35
C ILE A 10 -13.37 -8.74 -10.37
N GLU A 11 -13.09 -9.06 -11.63
CA GLU A 11 -12.99 -8.07 -12.71
C GLU A 11 -14.31 -7.35 -12.93
N LEU A 12 -15.40 -8.08 -13.01
CA LEU A 12 -16.74 -7.51 -13.11
C LEU A 12 -17.07 -6.60 -11.92
N LEU A 13 -16.71 -7.01 -10.69
CA LEU A 13 -16.88 -6.18 -9.50
C LEU A 13 -16.06 -4.89 -9.58
N LEU A 14 -14.84 -4.95 -10.11
CA LEU A 14 -13.99 -3.76 -10.30
C LEU A 14 -14.62 -2.80 -11.32
N ASP A 15 -15.17 -3.32 -12.42
CA ASP A 15 -15.87 -2.52 -13.45
C ASP A 15 -17.11 -1.83 -12.84
N GLU A 16 -17.87 -2.54 -12.00
CA GLU A 16 -19.02 -1.96 -11.30
C GLU A 16 -18.59 -0.87 -10.31
N ILE A 17 -17.50 -1.08 -9.56
CA ILE A 17 -16.93 -0.06 -8.66
C ILE A 17 -16.49 1.17 -9.46
N ASP A 18 -15.85 0.99 -10.60
CA ASP A 18 -15.42 2.10 -11.47
C ASP A 18 -16.61 2.87 -12.04
N ALA A 19 -17.69 2.19 -12.39
CA ALA A 19 -18.93 2.83 -12.83
C ALA A 19 -19.55 3.69 -11.71
N VAL A 20 -19.55 3.19 -10.45
CA VAL A 20 -20.04 3.96 -9.29
C VAL A 20 -19.15 5.18 -9.03
N ILE A 21 -17.83 5.05 -9.10
CA ILE A 21 -16.90 6.17 -8.94
C ILE A 21 -17.17 7.24 -10.01
N SER A 22 -17.34 6.83 -11.27
CA SER A 22 -17.62 7.76 -12.37
C SER A 22 -18.94 8.52 -12.15
N ALA A 23 -20.01 7.83 -11.79
CA ALA A 23 -21.31 8.44 -11.51
C ALA A 23 -21.24 9.44 -10.33
N LEU A 24 -20.51 9.11 -9.27
CA LEU A 24 -20.34 10.01 -8.12
C LEU A 24 -19.48 11.24 -8.47
N ASN A 25 -18.49 11.09 -9.34
CA ASN A 25 -17.67 12.21 -9.83
C ASN A 25 -18.50 13.16 -10.72
N GLU A 26 -19.35 12.62 -11.60
CA GLU A 26 -20.25 13.43 -12.42
C GLU A 26 -21.25 14.22 -11.56
N GLU A 27 -21.84 13.56 -10.57
CA GLU A 27 -22.74 14.19 -9.62
C GLU A 27 -22.02 15.25 -8.76
N GLY A 28 -20.79 14.96 -8.32
CA GLY A 28 -19.95 15.93 -7.61
C GLY A 28 -19.65 17.18 -8.44
N ALA A 29 -19.32 16.99 -9.72
CA ALA A 29 -19.10 18.11 -10.65
C ALA A 29 -20.37 18.94 -10.86
N ARG A 30 -21.53 18.30 -10.95
CA ARG A 30 -22.83 18.98 -11.05
C ARG A 30 -23.12 19.82 -9.80
N LEU A 31 -22.99 19.23 -8.61
CA LEU A 31 -23.21 19.93 -7.35
C LEU A 31 -22.24 21.11 -7.16
N PHE A 32 -21.01 20.95 -7.62
CA PHE A 32 -20.03 22.02 -7.60
C PHE A 32 -20.45 23.19 -8.50
N SER A 33 -20.94 22.90 -9.72
CA SER A 33 -21.44 23.92 -10.65
C SER A 33 -22.70 24.63 -10.14
N GLU A 34 -23.51 23.94 -9.32
CA GLU A 34 -24.69 24.50 -8.66
C GLU A 34 -24.38 25.31 -7.39
N GLY A 35 -23.11 25.42 -6.99
CA GLY A 35 -22.68 26.11 -5.77
C GLY A 35 -22.94 25.34 -4.48
N LYS A 36 -23.30 24.04 -4.55
CA LYS A 36 -23.58 23.16 -3.41
C LYS A 36 -22.30 22.50 -2.89
N TYR A 37 -21.35 23.30 -2.43
CA TYR A 37 -19.99 22.87 -2.14
C TYR A 37 -19.89 21.82 -1.01
N ASP A 38 -20.72 21.92 0.04
CA ASP A 38 -20.71 20.94 1.13
C ASP A 38 -21.15 19.55 0.68
N GLN A 39 -22.17 19.49 -0.19
CA GLN A 39 -22.63 18.24 -0.78
C GLN A 39 -21.60 17.66 -1.74
N ALA A 40 -20.95 18.49 -2.56
CA ALA A 40 -19.86 18.06 -3.42
C ALA A 40 -18.69 17.49 -2.62
N ARG A 41 -18.32 18.12 -1.49
CA ARG A 41 -17.26 17.62 -0.58
C ARG A 41 -17.63 16.27 0.03
N ALA A 42 -18.88 16.11 0.47
CA ALA A 42 -19.35 14.83 1.01
C ALA A 42 -19.26 13.70 -0.02
N LEU A 43 -19.57 13.98 -1.30
CA LEU A 43 -19.39 13.00 -2.38
C LEU A 43 -17.93 12.68 -2.66
N LEU A 44 -17.02 13.66 -2.60
CA LEU A 44 -15.58 13.43 -2.76
C LEU A 44 -15.05 12.48 -1.68
N ASN A 45 -15.40 12.70 -0.41
CA ASN A 45 -15.02 11.79 0.68
C ASN A 45 -15.54 10.37 0.43
N LYS A 46 -16.77 10.25 -0.08
CA LYS A 46 -17.34 8.94 -0.44
C LYS A 46 -16.57 8.27 -1.58
N VAL A 47 -16.19 9.02 -2.62
CA VAL A 47 -15.37 8.53 -3.74
C VAL A 47 -14.00 8.05 -3.24
N GLU A 48 -13.36 8.80 -2.33
CA GLU A 48 -12.09 8.39 -1.73
C GLU A 48 -12.22 7.06 -0.97
N GLY A 49 -13.28 6.88 -0.19
CA GLY A 49 -13.57 5.62 0.50
C GLY A 49 -13.77 4.44 -0.47
N ILE A 50 -14.53 4.66 -1.55
CA ILE A 50 -14.77 3.64 -2.58
C ILE A 50 -13.49 3.32 -3.36
N THR A 51 -12.66 4.32 -3.65
CA THR A 51 -11.35 4.14 -4.30
C THR A 51 -10.41 3.32 -3.41
N GLY A 52 -10.41 3.56 -2.10
CA GLY A 52 -9.69 2.73 -1.13
C GLY A 52 -10.20 1.28 -1.11
N PHE A 53 -11.52 1.08 -1.17
CA PHE A 53 -12.11 -0.26 -1.28
C PHE A 53 -11.73 -0.96 -2.58
N ARG A 54 -11.76 -0.26 -3.72
CA ARG A 54 -11.28 -0.77 -5.02
C ARG A 54 -9.85 -1.31 -4.93
N GLY A 55 -8.96 -0.57 -4.26
CA GLY A 55 -7.59 -1.01 -4.00
C GLY A 55 -7.53 -2.34 -3.26
N LYS A 56 -8.38 -2.54 -2.23
CA LYS A 56 -8.46 -3.82 -1.50
C LYS A 56 -8.94 -4.97 -2.40
N VAL A 57 -9.90 -4.72 -3.28
CA VAL A 57 -10.39 -5.73 -4.24
C VAL A 57 -9.30 -6.12 -5.23
N LEU A 58 -8.47 -5.17 -5.69
CA LEU A 58 -7.30 -5.45 -6.52
C LEU A 58 -6.28 -6.34 -5.79
N CYS A 59 -5.98 -6.04 -4.52
CA CYS A 59 -5.11 -6.89 -3.71
C CYS A 59 -5.69 -8.30 -3.56
N LEU A 60 -6.99 -8.43 -3.27
CA LEU A 60 -7.68 -9.72 -3.19
C LEU A 60 -7.58 -10.52 -4.52
N LYS A 61 -7.67 -9.84 -5.66
CA LYS A 61 -7.48 -10.46 -6.98
C LYS A 61 -6.08 -11.04 -7.14
N ASP A 62 -5.06 -10.31 -6.69
CA ASP A 62 -3.67 -10.77 -6.80
C ASP A 62 -3.36 -11.86 -5.77
N ASP A 63 -3.89 -11.77 -4.56
CA ASP A 63 -3.82 -12.85 -3.57
C ASP A 63 -4.46 -14.13 -4.10
N TRP A 64 -5.65 -14.04 -4.71
CA TRP A 64 -6.30 -15.19 -5.33
C TRP A 64 -5.49 -15.80 -6.46
N LYS A 65 -4.84 -14.98 -7.29
CA LYS A 65 -3.93 -15.47 -8.33
C LYS A 65 -2.74 -16.24 -7.74
N SER A 66 -2.22 -15.78 -6.61
CA SER A 66 -1.08 -16.41 -5.94
C SER A 66 -1.41 -17.81 -5.40
N LEU A 67 -2.66 -18.03 -4.94
CA LEU A 67 -3.14 -19.32 -4.45
C LEU A 67 -3.29 -20.37 -5.57
N ARG A 68 -3.35 -19.96 -6.85
CA ARG A 68 -3.58 -20.84 -8.00
C ARG A 68 -2.30 -21.42 -8.62
N VAL A 69 -1.15 -21.26 -8.00
CA VAL A 69 0.09 -21.85 -8.50
C VAL A 69 0.12 -23.34 -8.13
N PRO A 70 -0.01 -24.27 -9.09
CA PRO A 70 0.14 -25.70 -8.78
C PRO A 70 1.59 -25.98 -8.40
N ALA A 71 1.78 -26.64 -7.27
CA ALA A 71 3.06 -27.22 -6.89
C ALA A 71 3.39 -28.40 -7.82
N VAL A 72 4.08 -28.14 -8.93
CA VAL A 72 4.84 -29.17 -9.64
C VAL A 72 6.13 -28.56 -10.16
N VAL A 73 7.21 -28.82 -9.45
CA VAL A 73 8.53 -28.81 -10.07
C VAL A 73 9.14 -30.20 -9.92
N LYS A 74 9.07 -30.99 -10.98
CA LYS A 74 10.11 -31.99 -11.27
C LYS A 74 10.84 -31.56 -12.54
N GLY A 75 12.15 -31.45 -12.37
CA GLY A 75 13.19 -31.00 -13.23
C GLY A 75 13.07 -31.31 -14.71
N THR A 76 13.65 -30.44 -15.47
CA THR A 76 14.77 -30.74 -16.42
C THR A 76 15.13 -29.42 -17.12
N LEU A 77 16.40 -29.10 -17.07
CA LEU A 77 17.07 -28.13 -17.93
C LEU A 77 16.92 -28.55 -19.39
N LYS A 78 16.41 -27.67 -20.25
CA LYS A 78 16.84 -27.58 -21.65
C LYS A 78 16.63 -26.16 -22.17
N ASP A 79 17.74 -25.60 -22.53
CA ASP A 79 18.04 -24.40 -23.28
C ASP A 79 17.33 -24.34 -24.63
N LYS A 80 16.74 -23.18 -25.00
CA LYS A 80 16.86 -22.50 -26.30
C LYS A 80 15.81 -21.43 -26.53
N GLY A 81 16.26 -20.20 -26.74
CA GLY A 81 15.88 -19.33 -27.85
C GLY A 81 14.63 -18.49 -27.75
N ASP A 82 14.87 -17.22 -27.40
CA ASP A 82 14.37 -16.00 -28.07
C ASP A 82 12.85 -15.72 -28.18
N ALA A 83 12.57 -14.48 -27.90
CA ALA A 83 11.43 -13.61 -28.22
C ALA A 83 10.44 -13.31 -27.09
N GLY A 84 10.57 -12.10 -26.54
CA GLY A 84 9.41 -11.31 -26.06
C GLY A 84 8.68 -11.84 -24.84
N ALA A 85 9.37 -12.36 -23.83
CA ALA A 85 8.72 -12.85 -22.62
C ALA A 85 8.39 -11.65 -21.68
N ARG A 86 7.10 -11.33 -21.55
CA ARG A 86 6.57 -10.64 -20.38
C ARG A 86 7.09 -11.38 -19.15
N VAL A 87 7.94 -10.72 -18.37
CA VAL A 87 8.51 -11.27 -17.14
C VAL A 87 7.33 -11.59 -16.20
N ARG A 88 6.99 -12.87 -16.12
CA ARG A 88 6.08 -13.37 -15.09
C ARG A 88 6.87 -13.34 -13.79
N SER A 89 6.68 -12.27 -13.01
CA SER A 89 7.22 -12.20 -11.66
C SER A 89 6.60 -13.31 -10.82
N ASN A 90 7.38 -14.33 -10.50
CA ASN A 90 6.99 -15.32 -9.50
C ASN A 90 6.69 -14.58 -8.18
N PRO A 91 5.56 -14.88 -7.52
CA PRO A 91 5.32 -14.34 -6.20
C PRO A 91 6.48 -14.76 -5.28
N LEU A 92 7.04 -13.81 -4.57
CA LEU A 92 8.13 -14.06 -3.62
C LEU A 92 7.64 -15.01 -2.53
N LYS A 93 8.51 -15.94 -2.13
CA LYS A 93 8.23 -16.80 -0.98
C LYS A 93 7.93 -15.91 0.25
N PRO A 94 6.99 -16.32 1.12
CA PRO A 94 6.77 -15.61 2.39
C PRO A 94 8.08 -15.44 3.16
N GLY A 95 8.30 -14.26 3.74
CA GLY A 95 9.52 -13.96 4.50
C GLY A 95 10.70 -13.39 3.71
N LEU A 96 10.60 -13.26 2.38
CA LEU A 96 11.68 -12.66 1.57
C LEU A 96 11.64 -11.13 1.52
N LYS A 97 10.50 -10.53 1.69
CA LYS A 97 10.32 -9.07 1.75
C LYS A 97 10.23 -8.59 3.20
N THR A 98 10.65 -7.37 3.46
CA THR A 98 10.46 -6.72 4.74
C THR A 98 8.95 -6.63 5.06
N PRO A 99 8.52 -7.10 6.26
CA PRO A 99 7.12 -7.08 6.64
C PRO A 99 6.61 -5.64 6.81
N PRO A 100 5.30 -5.37 6.57
CA PRO A 100 4.76 -4.01 6.61
C PRO A 100 4.93 -3.31 7.95
N ASP A 101 4.73 -4.02 9.04
CA ASP A 101 4.84 -3.52 10.42
C ASP A 101 6.24 -3.05 10.79
N ALA A 102 7.29 -3.62 10.17
CA ALA A 102 8.66 -3.14 10.33
C ALA A 102 8.87 -1.69 9.87
N PHE A 103 7.98 -1.17 9.04
CA PHE A 103 8.05 0.23 8.57
C PHE A 103 7.38 1.24 9.51
N ARG A 104 6.61 0.80 10.51
CA ARG A 104 5.89 1.70 11.42
C ARG A 104 6.81 2.65 12.17
N TYR A 105 7.82 2.08 12.85
CA TYR A 105 8.80 2.88 13.56
C TYR A 105 9.57 3.84 12.64
N PRO A 106 10.13 3.38 11.50
CA PRO A 106 10.79 4.26 10.54
C PRO A 106 9.90 5.41 10.01
N ILE A 107 8.62 5.17 9.78
CA ILE A 107 7.68 6.21 9.35
C ILE A 107 7.50 7.27 10.45
N LEU A 108 7.25 6.85 11.70
CA LEU A 108 7.10 7.78 12.83
C LEU A 108 8.39 8.56 13.08
N GLU A 109 9.53 7.90 13.03
CA GLU A 109 10.85 8.53 13.20
C GLU A 109 11.14 9.53 12.08
N ALA A 110 10.79 9.22 10.83
CA ALA A 110 10.94 10.12 9.70
C ALA A 110 10.09 11.38 9.87
N LEU A 111 8.84 11.23 10.33
CA LEU A 111 7.96 12.35 10.58
C LEU A 111 8.41 13.19 11.78
N ASP A 112 8.95 12.56 12.82
CA ASP A 112 9.53 13.27 13.96
C ASP A 112 10.73 14.15 13.54
N ARG A 113 11.62 13.63 12.67
CA ARG A 113 12.73 14.39 12.06
C ARG A 113 12.25 15.54 11.16
N LEU A 114 11.05 15.42 10.60
CA LEU A 114 10.40 16.45 9.77
C LEU A 114 9.47 17.36 10.59
N GLU A 115 9.71 17.48 11.91
CA GLU A 115 8.95 18.35 12.81
C GLU A 115 7.45 18.02 12.90
N GLY A 116 7.10 16.79 12.55
CA GLY A 116 5.74 16.23 12.69
C GLY A 116 4.97 16.07 11.39
N ALA A 117 5.36 16.76 10.32
CA ALA A 117 4.72 16.63 9.02
C ALA A 117 5.74 16.72 7.89
N GLY A 118 5.54 15.96 6.80
CA GLY A 118 6.46 15.99 5.68
C GLY A 118 5.86 15.52 4.38
N ARG A 119 6.44 15.97 3.27
CA ARG A 119 6.06 15.47 1.95
C ARG A 119 6.43 13.99 1.82
N VAL A 120 5.58 13.22 1.19
CA VAL A 120 5.77 11.76 0.96
C VAL A 120 7.17 11.43 0.44
N ARG A 121 7.70 12.24 -0.47
CA ARG A 121 9.05 12.05 -1.01
C ARG A 121 10.15 12.16 0.05
N ASP A 122 10.01 13.12 0.96
CA ASP A 122 11.00 13.36 2.02
C ASP A 122 10.91 12.29 3.11
N VAL A 123 9.68 11.84 3.42
CA VAL A 123 9.45 10.69 4.31
C VAL A 123 10.08 9.42 3.73
N PHE A 124 9.87 9.12 2.44
CA PHE A 124 10.49 7.95 1.81
C PHE A 124 12.02 7.99 1.88
N ARG A 125 12.63 9.15 1.64
CA ARG A 125 14.08 9.30 1.71
C ARG A 125 14.61 8.97 3.11
N ILE A 126 13.97 9.48 4.15
CA ILE A 126 14.39 9.23 5.54
C ILE A 126 14.11 7.78 5.96
N VAL A 127 12.96 7.22 5.56
CA VAL A 127 12.65 5.80 5.80
C VAL A 127 13.70 4.89 5.15
N GLU A 128 14.11 5.19 3.92
CA GLU A 128 15.16 4.44 3.22
C GLU A 128 16.50 4.52 3.97
N GLU A 129 16.88 5.71 4.47
CA GLU A 129 18.07 5.88 5.31
C GLU A 129 18.03 5.04 6.59
N ILE A 130 16.89 5.07 7.31
CA ILE A 130 16.72 4.31 8.56
C ILE A 130 16.74 2.80 8.32
N MET A 131 16.19 2.36 7.20
CA MET A 131 16.01 0.95 6.86
C MET A 131 17.14 0.39 5.99
N ALA A 132 18.21 1.15 5.72
CA ALA A 132 19.26 0.79 4.76
C ALA A 132 19.84 -0.62 5.00
N ASP A 133 20.03 -1.01 6.26
CA ASP A 133 20.58 -2.33 6.65
C ASP A 133 19.51 -3.44 6.69
N GLN A 134 18.23 -3.11 6.61
CA GLN A 134 17.11 -4.05 6.71
C GLN A 134 16.45 -4.32 5.36
N LEU A 135 16.45 -3.32 4.46
CA LEU A 135 15.92 -3.47 3.12
C LEU A 135 16.82 -4.38 2.30
N ASN A 136 16.21 -5.36 1.64
CA ASN A 136 16.92 -6.36 0.87
C ASN A 136 16.61 -6.24 -0.63
N ILE A 137 17.28 -7.04 -1.45
CA ILE A 137 17.15 -7.01 -2.91
C ILE A 137 15.70 -7.18 -3.40
N TYR A 138 14.86 -7.89 -2.65
CA TYR A 138 13.45 -8.12 -3.01
C TYR A 138 12.59 -6.88 -2.78
N ASP A 139 12.95 -6.06 -1.78
CA ASP A 139 12.27 -4.80 -1.47
C ASP A 139 12.49 -3.75 -2.55
N TYR A 140 13.65 -3.75 -3.20
CA TYR A 140 14.00 -2.86 -4.32
C TYR A 140 13.47 -3.33 -5.68
N GLN A 141 12.86 -4.51 -5.77
CA GLN A 141 12.29 -4.95 -7.04
C GLN A 141 11.12 -4.06 -7.45
N PRO A 142 10.97 -3.81 -8.76
CA PRO A 142 9.81 -3.10 -9.28
C PRO A 142 8.52 -3.85 -8.98
N LEU A 143 7.43 -3.11 -8.83
CA LEU A 143 6.11 -3.70 -8.72
C LEU A 143 5.68 -4.27 -10.07
N PRO A 144 5.07 -5.47 -10.10
CA PRO A 144 4.52 -6.04 -11.32
C PRO A 144 3.44 -5.17 -11.98
N SER A 145 2.70 -4.40 -11.16
CA SER A 145 1.63 -3.49 -11.59
C SER A 145 2.13 -2.12 -12.03
N ASP A 146 3.31 -1.70 -11.53
CA ASP A 146 3.94 -0.42 -11.86
C ASP A 146 5.47 -0.57 -11.85
N PRO A 147 6.10 -0.79 -13.01
CA PRO A 147 7.56 -0.94 -13.11
C PRO A 147 8.37 0.28 -12.64
N ASN A 148 7.75 1.46 -12.53
CA ASN A 148 8.42 2.67 -12.07
C ASN A 148 8.40 2.80 -10.54
N SER A 149 7.64 1.96 -9.86
CA SER A 149 7.53 1.96 -8.40
C SER A 149 8.25 0.76 -7.81
N VAL A 150 9.07 1.00 -6.78
CA VAL A 150 9.74 -0.06 -6.04
C VAL A 150 8.84 -0.63 -4.94
N ARG A 151 8.97 -1.90 -4.68
CA ARG A 151 8.10 -2.68 -3.79
C ARG A 151 8.00 -2.11 -2.37
N TRP A 152 9.14 -1.75 -1.75
CA TRP A 152 9.13 -1.24 -0.39
C TRP A 152 8.35 0.08 -0.25
N LYS A 153 8.38 0.98 -1.24
CA LYS A 153 7.60 2.23 -1.22
C LYS A 153 6.10 1.97 -1.22
N ASN A 154 5.67 0.95 -1.97
CA ASN A 154 4.29 0.50 -1.93
C ASN A 154 3.92 -0.09 -0.56
N THR A 155 4.81 -0.90 0.04
CA THR A 155 4.60 -1.46 1.38
C THR A 155 4.48 -0.35 2.43
N VAL A 156 5.36 0.66 2.38
CA VAL A 156 5.30 1.86 3.26
C VAL A 156 3.99 2.63 3.08
N SER A 157 3.52 2.78 1.84
CA SER A 157 2.25 3.47 1.57
C SER A 157 1.04 2.72 2.15
N TRP A 158 1.05 1.40 2.08
CA TRP A 158 0.03 0.57 2.72
C TRP A 158 0.10 0.62 4.24
N GLU A 159 1.31 0.59 4.80
CA GLU A 159 1.47 0.69 6.24
C GLU A 159 1.06 2.08 6.77
N ARG A 160 1.33 3.13 6.02
CA ARG A 160 0.77 4.47 6.32
C ARG A 160 -0.75 4.43 6.44
N TYR A 161 -1.44 3.74 5.53
CA TYR A 161 -2.89 3.59 5.61
C TYR A 161 -3.33 2.90 6.90
N ASN A 162 -2.66 1.79 7.28
CA ASN A 162 -2.93 1.10 8.54
C ASN A 162 -2.69 2.01 9.74
N MET A 163 -1.59 2.77 9.74
CA MET A 163 -1.25 3.70 10.82
C MET A 163 -2.26 4.84 10.97
N VAL A 164 -2.92 5.26 9.88
CA VAL A 164 -4.06 6.20 9.95
C VAL A 164 -5.25 5.55 10.63
N GLN A 165 -5.58 4.30 10.28
CA GLN A 165 -6.67 3.58 10.93
C GLN A 165 -6.40 3.35 12.43
N ASP A 166 -5.14 3.16 12.79
CA ASP A 166 -4.70 3.03 14.19
C ASP A 166 -4.58 4.38 14.92
N GLY A 167 -4.86 5.50 14.24
CA GLY A 167 -4.80 6.86 14.80
C GLY A 167 -3.39 7.39 15.04
N LEU A 168 -2.35 6.74 14.52
CA LEU A 168 -0.95 7.16 14.67
C LEU A 168 -0.56 8.28 13.69
N LEU A 169 -1.21 8.34 12.54
CA LEU A 169 -1.06 9.38 11.52
C LEU A 169 -2.40 10.06 11.25
N SER A 170 -2.34 11.33 10.88
CA SER A 170 -3.51 12.13 10.53
C SER A 170 -4.11 11.69 9.19
N ASP A 171 -5.43 11.64 9.11
CA ASP A 171 -6.21 11.47 7.88
C ASP A 171 -6.52 12.83 7.19
N ASP A 172 -6.51 13.93 7.95
CA ASP A 172 -6.79 15.29 7.49
C ASP A 172 -5.58 16.02 6.88
N SER A 173 -4.43 15.35 6.76
CA SER A 173 -3.23 15.96 6.20
C SER A 173 -3.40 16.36 4.73
N LEU A 174 -2.73 17.43 4.30
CA LEU A 174 -2.75 17.90 2.90
C LEU A 174 -2.33 16.78 1.95
N ARG A 175 -2.89 16.80 0.74
CA ARG A 175 -2.54 15.82 -0.30
C ARG A 175 -1.04 15.77 -0.54
N GLY A 176 -0.45 14.57 -0.43
CA GLY A 176 0.98 14.36 -0.60
C GLY A 176 1.83 14.74 0.60
N VAL A 177 1.22 15.03 1.74
CA VAL A 177 1.85 15.26 3.04
C VAL A 177 1.38 14.19 4.01
N TRP A 178 2.28 13.69 4.84
CA TRP A 178 1.95 12.82 5.97
C TRP A 178 2.23 13.57 7.25
N GLU A 179 1.40 13.35 8.25
CA GLU A 179 1.48 14.04 9.53
C GLU A 179 1.27 13.06 10.68
N ILE A 180 2.13 13.18 11.71
CA ILE A 180 2.06 12.36 12.91
C ILE A 180 1.07 12.97 13.90
N THR A 181 0.23 12.13 14.52
CA THR A 181 -0.67 12.54 15.59
C THR A 181 0.03 12.58 16.96
N ASP A 182 -0.63 13.11 17.98
CA ASP A 182 -0.13 13.02 19.36
C ASP A 182 0.01 11.57 19.83
N ALA A 183 -0.92 10.68 19.42
CA ALA A 183 -0.83 9.26 19.70
C ALA A 183 0.42 8.64 19.02
N GLY A 184 0.70 9.01 17.77
CA GLY A 184 1.90 8.60 17.06
C GLY A 184 3.19 9.07 17.73
N ARG A 185 3.24 10.33 18.20
CA ARG A 185 4.37 10.87 18.98
C ARG A 185 4.60 10.11 20.29
N GLN A 186 3.52 9.79 21.00
CA GLN A 186 3.60 8.98 22.22
C GLN A 186 4.11 7.57 21.93
N ALA A 187 3.58 6.91 20.90
CA ALA A 187 4.03 5.59 20.48
C ALA A 187 5.53 5.58 20.12
N LEU A 188 5.99 6.58 19.38
CA LEU A 188 7.42 6.74 19.06
C LEU A 188 8.26 6.94 20.31
N LYS A 189 7.84 7.79 21.25
CA LYS A 189 8.54 8.04 22.50
C LYS A 189 8.65 6.77 23.36
N HIS A 190 7.58 6.00 23.42
CA HIS A 190 7.58 4.71 24.12
C HIS A 190 8.54 3.71 23.47
N ALA A 191 8.54 3.64 22.14
CA ALA A 191 9.44 2.77 21.40
C ALA A 191 10.93 3.13 21.59
N LYS A 192 11.25 4.45 21.59
CA LYS A 192 12.62 4.95 21.85
C LYS A 192 13.11 4.59 23.26
N ASN A 193 12.22 4.57 24.24
CA ASN A 193 12.56 4.29 25.64
C ASN A 193 12.57 2.79 25.98
N ASN A 194 12.06 1.92 25.12
CA ASN A 194 11.96 0.50 25.37
C ASN A 194 12.24 -0.33 24.10
N PRO A 195 13.48 -0.78 23.88
CA PRO A 195 13.87 -1.55 22.70
C PRO A 195 13.08 -2.86 22.51
N ASP A 196 12.65 -3.49 23.59
CA ASP A 196 11.83 -4.70 23.52
C ASP A 196 10.39 -4.41 23.06
N MET A 197 9.87 -3.26 23.45
CA MET A 197 8.58 -2.74 22.93
C MET A 197 8.70 -2.33 21.46
N GLN A 198 9.83 -1.82 21.03
CA GLN A 198 10.10 -1.53 19.63
C GLN A 198 9.97 -2.80 18.78
N ARG A 199 10.57 -3.91 19.21
CA ARG A 199 10.41 -5.21 18.53
C ARG A 199 8.97 -5.73 18.56
N LYS A 200 8.27 -5.56 19.68
CA LYS A 200 6.91 -6.07 19.86
C LYS A 200 5.83 -5.25 19.14
N LEU A 201 6.03 -3.93 18.98
CA LEU A 201 5.08 -3.02 18.34
C LEU A 201 5.35 -2.81 16.84
N PHE A 202 6.60 -2.99 16.39
CA PHE A 202 7.07 -2.56 15.09
C PHE A 202 7.97 -3.56 14.36
N GLY A 203 8.16 -4.74 14.84
CA GLY A 203 9.03 -5.66 14.17
C GLY A 203 8.85 -7.09 14.63
N GLY A 204 8.42 -7.89 13.68
CA GLY A 204 8.14 -9.28 13.82
C GLY A 204 9.30 -10.14 14.31
N GLU A 205 8.87 -11.29 14.82
CA GLU A 205 9.71 -12.46 14.98
C GLU A 205 10.23 -12.97 13.62
#